data_37ebd0fb70114bf5592d625ad48ab04c
#
_entry.id   37ebd0fb70114bf5592d625ad48ab04c
#
_cell.length_a   1.000
_cell.length_b   1.000
_cell.length_c   1.000
_cell.angle_alpha   90.00
_cell.angle_beta   90.00
_cell.angle_gamma   90.00
#
_symmetry.space_group_name_H-M   'P 1'
#
loop_
_entity.id
_entity.type
_entity.pdbx_description
1 polymer ?
#
loop_
_entity_poly.entity_id
_entity_poly.type
_entity_poly.pdbx_seq_one_letter_code
_entity_poly.pdbx_strand_id
1 'polypeptide(L)' 'MTAFEAIQIARKYNLEKEIRQELNAGLTPEQALEEWDIL' A
#
# COMPACT_ATOMS: atom_id res chain seq x y z
N MET A 1 -0.07 -0.95 -10.96
CA MET A 1 0.55 0.23 -10.34
C MET A 1 1.89 -0.10 -9.74
N THR A 2 2.71 0.90 -9.45
CA THR A 2 4.00 0.70 -8.82
C THR A 2 3.88 0.78 -7.30
N ALA A 3 4.91 0.28 -6.59
CA ALA A 3 4.98 0.41 -5.14
C ALA A 3 4.95 1.89 -4.73
N PHE A 4 5.65 2.74 -5.49
CA PHE A 4 5.66 4.17 -5.21
C PHE A 4 4.25 4.77 -5.27
N GLU A 5 3.49 4.40 -6.30
CA GLU A 5 2.11 4.88 -6.43
C GLU A 5 1.24 4.44 -5.26
N ALA A 6 1.39 3.18 -4.85
CA ALA A 6 0.62 2.67 -3.71
C ALA A 6 0.95 3.43 -2.44
N ILE A 7 2.24 3.76 -2.23
CA ILE A 7 2.65 4.53 -1.06
C ILE A 7 2.07 5.94 -1.09
N GLN A 8 2.04 6.57 -2.27
CA GLN A 8 1.45 7.90 -2.40
C GLN A 8 -0.05 7.89 -2.08
N ILE A 9 -0.75 6.84 -2.53
CA ILE A 9 -2.17 6.68 -2.21
C ILE A 9 -2.34 6.48 -0.70
N ALA A 10 -1.49 5.63 -0.11
CA ALA A 10 -1.57 5.32 1.32
C ALA A 10 -1.36 6.54 2.21
N ARG A 11 -0.55 7.50 1.76
CA ARG A 11 -0.32 8.74 2.50
C ARG A 11 -1.61 9.51 2.76
N LYS A 12 -2.55 9.45 1.82
CA LYS A 12 -3.83 10.14 1.95
C LYS A 12 -4.68 9.55 3.07
N TYR A 13 -4.39 8.31 3.46
CA TYR A 13 -5.13 7.59 4.50
C TYR A 13 -4.31 7.41 5.76
N ASN A 14 -3.11 8.01 5.82
CA ASN A 14 -2.21 7.85 6.96
C ASN A 14 -1.75 6.40 7.16
N LEU A 15 -1.65 5.65 6.06
CA LEU A 15 -1.31 4.23 6.10
C LEU A 15 0.01 3.92 5.39
N GLU A 16 0.87 4.92 5.24
CA GLU A 16 2.12 4.73 4.51
C GLU A 16 2.97 3.62 5.13
N LYS A 17 3.11 3.64 6.46
CA LYS A 17 3.92 2.65 7.16
C LYS A 17 3.37 1.24 6.96
N GLU A 18 2.06 1.10 7.09
CA GLU A 18 1.39 -0.18 6.94
C GLU A 18 1.57 -0.74 5.53
N ILE A 19 1.39 0.11 4.52
CA ILE A 19 1.53 -0.34 3.14
C ILE A 19 2.99 -0.71 2.84
N ARG A 20 3.96 0.05 3.35
CA ARG A 20 5.38 -0.32 3.18
C ARG A 20 5.68 -1.68 3.77
N GLN A 21 5.13 -1.98 4.93
CA GLN A 21 5.32 -3.29 5.58
C GLN A 21 4.75 -4.42 4.73
N GLU A 22 3.58 -4.21 4.14
CA GLU A 22 2.96 -5.22 3.28
C GLU A 22 3.76 -5.44 2.01
N LEU A 23 4.25 -4.38 1.41
CA LEU A 23 5.11 -4.49 0.22
C LEU A 23 6.39 -5.26 0.55
N ASN A 24 6.98 -4.99 1.71
CA ASN A 24 8.19 -5.69 2.15
C ASN A 24 7.90 -7.16 2.45
N ALA A 25 6.67 -7.50 2.79
CA ALA A 25 6.26 -8.87 3.05
C ALA A 25 5.97 -9.65 1.77
N GLY A 26 6.01 -8.98 0.61
CA GLY A 26 5.85 -9.64 -0.67
C GLY A 26 4.51 -9.43 -1.34
N LEU A 27 3.62 -8.63 -0.76
CA LEU A 27 2.35 -8.32 -1.43
C LEU A 27 2.59 -7.39 -2.61
N THR A 28 1.75 -7.52 -3.63
CA THR A 28 1.76 -6.56 -4.72
C THR A 28 1.18 -5.23 -4.23
N PRO A 29 1.47 -4.11 -4.92
CA PRO A 29 0.87 -2.83 -4.54
C PRO A 29 -0.65 -2.89 -4.46
N GLU A 30 -1.29 -3.56 -5.42
CA GLU A 30 -2.74 -3.72 -5.43
C GLU A 30 -3.22 -4.52 -4.24
N GLN A 31 -2.55 -5.64 -3.94
CA GLN A 31 -2.91 -6.48 -2.80
C GLN A 31 -2.78 -5.72 -1.49
N ALA A 32 -1.71 -4.95 -1.33
CA ALA A 32 -1.49 -4.16 -0.13
C ALA A 32 -2.62 -3.17 0.09
N LEU A 33 -3.04 -2.47 -0.96
CA LEU A 33 -4.12 -1.49 -0.85
C LEU A 33 -5.46 -2.15 -0.59
N GLU A 34 -5.69 -3.34 -1.18
CA GLU A 34 -6.93 -4.08 -0.96
C GLU A 34 -7.08 -4.54 0.48
N GLU A 35 -5.96 -4.89 1.14
CA GLU A 35 -5.98 -5.32 2.54
C GLU A 35 -6.56 -4.25 3.46
N TRP A 36 -6.43 -3.00 3.07
CA TRP A 36 -6.89 -1.86 3.87
C TRP A 36 -8.15 -1.22 3.27
N ASP A 37 -8.83 -1.92 2.37
CA ASP A 37 -10.05 -1.45 1.72
C ASP A 37 -9.88 -0.12 0.99
N ILE A 38 -8.66 0.18 0.52
CA ILE A 38 -8.41 1.37 -0.27
C ILE A 38 -8.78 1.15 -1.73
N LEU A 39 -8.56 -0.07 -2.20
CA LEU A 39 -8.96 -0.47 -3.55
C LEU A 39 -10.14 -1.42 -3.50
#